data_9f846d87c324dd9cb6928ca42f0d2e5f
#
_entry.id   9f846d87c324dd9cb6928ca42f0d2e5f
#
_cell.length_a   1.000
_cell.length_b   1.000
_cell.length_c   1.000
_cell.angle_alpha   90.00
_cell.angle_beta   90.00
_cell.angle_gamma   90.00
#
_symmetry.space_group_name_H-M   'P 1'
#
loop_
_entity.id
_entity.type
_entity.pdbx_description
1 polymer ?
#
loop_
_entity_poly.entity_id
_entity_poly.type
_entity_poly.pdbx_seq_one_letter_code
_entity_poly.pdbx_strand_id
1 'polypeptide(L)'
;MVFSAGEENDETVHAKYHDMYLMNLRFLGWKNEHVVGEYTDGRIIMVTKESKNFMLKKVKEILVIANRDLGFPSDSFPIRPNATFLLFISNDKRVAGCVVGESITSACHVILDTRCSVTCETKEIELKNVWKIGNWCCSSEAVPAICGVNRIWVAKEHRRRKIASRLMDCLRCHFLYGYVVGIRELAFTDPSPDGREFAAAYTGTDNFLVYK
;
A
#
# COMPACT_ATOMS: atom_id res chain seq x y z
N MET A 1 16.16 -11.48 2.57
CA MET A 1 17.25 -12.39 2.12
C MET A 1 17.85 -12.99 3.38
N VAL A 2 17.98 -14.30 3.43
CA VAL A 2 18.70 -15.02 4.50
C VAL A 2 20.13 -15.19 4.01
N PHE A 3 21.12 -14.88 4.81
CA PHE A 3 22.54 -15.08 4.50
C PHE A 3 23.26 -15.64 5.72
N SER A 4 24.35 -16.37 5.48
CA SER A 4 25.19 -16.95 6.53
C SER A 4 26.33 -15.97 6.84
N ALA A 5 26.32 -15.40 8.04
CA ALA A 5 27.40 -14.53 8.50
C ALA A 5 28.70 -15.34 8.62
N GLY A 6 29.80 -14.84 8.02
CA GLY A 6 31.11 -15.51 8.00
C GLY A 6 31.41 -16.27 6.72
N GLU A 7 30.46 -16.37 5.76
CA GLU A 7 30.73 -16.85 4.40
C GLU A 7 30.96 -15.67 3.46
N GLU A 8 32.19 -15.49 2.98
CA GLU A 8 32.64 -14.37 2.15
C GLU A 8 31.79 -14.17 0.89
N ASN A 9 31.33 -15.27 0.30
CA ASN A 9 30.48 -15.25 -0.88
C ASN A 9 29.07 -14.70 -0.55
N ASP A 10 28.48 -15.12 0.57
CA ASP A 10 27.18 -14.67 1.04
C ASP A 10 27.22 -13.20 1.49
N GLU A 11 28.29 -12.77 2.14
CA GLU A 11 28.51 -11.38 2.54
C GLU A 11 28.63 -10.45 1.32
N THR A 12 29.34 -10.89 0.27
CA THR A 12 29.48 -10.15 -0.97
C THR A 12 28.13 -10.01 -1.70
N VAL A 13 27.34 -11.07 -1.76
CA VAL A 13 26.01 -11.06 -2.36
C VAL A 13 25.04 -10.17 -1.55
N HIS A 14 25.13 -10.22 -0.23
CA HIS A 14 24.35 -9.40 0.68
C HIS A 14 24.68 -7.91 0.53
N ALA A 15 25.96 -7.54 0.47
CA ALA A 15 26.40 -6.16 0.25
C ALA A 15 25.92 -5.63 -1.11
N LYS A 16 26.09 -6.38 -2.20
CA LYS A 16 25.56 -6.03 -3.52
C LYS A 16 24.04 -5.83 -3.53
N TYR A 17 23.33 -6.64 -2.76
CA TYR A 17 21.88 -6.50 -2.60
C TYR A 17 21.52 -5.18 -1.91
N HIS A 18 22.21 -4.82 -0.82
CA HIS A 18 22.00 -3.55 -0.13
C HIS A 18 22.29 -2.35 -1.01
N ASP A 19 23.39 -2.38 -1.75
CA ASP A 19 23.77 -1.31 -2.67
C ASP A 19 22.71 -1.12 -3.76
N MET A 20 22.25 -2.22 -4.36
CA MET A 20 21.20 -2.18 -5.37
C MET A 20 19.87 -1.66 -4.79
N TYR A 21 19.51 -2.06 -3.57
CA TYR A 21 18.31 -1.57 -2.86
C TYR A 21 18.38 -0.05 -2.66
N LEU A 22 19.48 0.45 -2.12
CA LEU A 22 19.70 1.87 -1.87
C LEU A 22 19.76 2.69 -3.17
N MET A 23 20.39 2.17 -4.21
CA MET A 23 20.45 2.80 -5.53
C MET A 23 19.07 2.93 -6.16
N ASN A 24 18.24 1.89 -6.06
CA ASN A 24 16.89 1.91 -6.61
C ASN A 24 15.96 2.88 -5.85
N LEU A 25 16.20 3.15 -4.57
CA LEU A 25 15.46 4.16 -3.81
C LEU A 25 15.92 5.59 -4.10
N ARG A 26 17.09 5.78 -4.70
CA ARG A 26 17.61 7.10 -5.03
C ARG A 26 16.69 7.83 -6.01
N PHE A 27 16.40 9.09 -5.70
CA PHE A 27 15.54 9.96 -6.50
C PHE A 27 16.26 11.29 -6.77
N LEU A 28 16.71 11.49 -8.00
CA LEU A 28 17.49 12.68 -8.38
C LEU A 28 16.63 13.93 -8.59
N GLY A 29 15.31 13.78 -8.58
CA GLY A 29 14.35 14.83 -8.91
C GLY A 29 13.98 14.85 -10.39
N TRP A 30 12.79 15.35 -10.68
CA TRP A 30 12.30 15.57 -12.03
C TRP A 30 12.05 17.06 -12.27
N LYS A 31 12.28 17.54 -13.48
CA LYS A 31 12.09 18.96 -13.82
C LYS A 31 10.66 19.46 -13.60
N ASN A 32 9.67 18.57 -13.78
CA ASN A 32 8.24 18.89 -13.64
C ASN A 32 7.60 17.82 -12.73
N GLU A 33 7.81 17.94 -11.43
CA GLU A 33 7.14 17.10 -10.43
C GLU A 33 5.73 17.64 -10.17
N HIS A 34 4.75 16.74 -10.10
CA HIS A 34 3.43 17.09 -9.58
C HIS A 34 3.45 16.92 -8.06
N VAL A 35 3.89 17.94 -7.35
CA VAL A 35 3.96 17.95 -5.89
C VAL A 35 2.55 18.16 -5.32
N VAL A 36 2.09 17.23 -4.49
CA VAL A 36 0.77 17.24 -3.85
C VAL A 36 0.82 17.43 -2.34
N GLY A 37 2.01 17.43 -1.76
CA GLY A 37 2.23 17.71 -0.33
C GLY A 37 3.68 18.04 -0.06
N GLU A 38 3.93 19.07 0.78
CA GLU A 38 5.25 19.48 1.23
C GLU A 38 5.34 19.38 2.75
N TYR A 39 6.44 18.84 3.24
CA TYR A 39 6.70 18.62 4.66
C TYR A 39 8.14 18.98 4.99
N THR A 40 8.43 19.18 6.26
CA THR A 40 9.79 19.53 6.74
C THR A 40 10.83 18.44 6.45
N ASP A 41 10.40 17.19 6.33
CA ASP A 41 11.24 16.00 6.11
C ASP A 41 11.15 15.44 4.67
N GLY A 42 10.38 16.09 3.78
CA GLY A 42 10.27 15.67 2.38
C GLY A 42 9.02 16.20 1.69
N ARG A 43 8.72 15.66 0.52
CA ARG A 43 7.54 16.01 -0.28
C ARG A 43 6.86 14.78 -0.86
N ILE A 44 5.59 14.90 -1.19
CA ILE A 44 4.81 13.87 -1.89
C ILE A 44 4.59 14.31 -3.33
N ILE A 45 4.94 13.45 -4.26
CA ILE A 45 4.71 13.64 -5.69
C ILE A 45 3.69 12.63 -6.21
N MET A 46 2.85 13.07 -7.13
CA MET A 46 1.83 12.25 -7.78
C MET A 46 2.27 11.87 -9.19
N VAL A 47 2.06 10.60 -9.54
CA VAL A 47 2.27 10.02 -10.86
C VAL A 47 1.00 9.31 -11.29
N THR A 48 0.51 9.60 -12.48
CA THR A 48 -0.68 8.99 -13.08
C THR A 48 -0.32 8.34 -14.42
N LYS A 49 -1.27 7.68 -15.05
CA LYS A 49 -1.07 7.08 -16.38
C LYS A 49 -0.66 8.09 -17.47
N GLU A 50 -1.06 9.35 -17.31
CA GLU A 50 -0.71 10.44 -18.24
C GLU A 50 0.71 10.97 -18.03
N SER A 51 1.37 10.54 -16.96
CA SER A 51 2.75 10.94 -16.66
C SER A 51 3.73 10.37 -17.67
N LYS A 52 4.88 11.03 -17.82
CA LYS A 52 5.91 10.61 -18.78
C LYS A 52 6.45 9.22 -18.46
N ASN A 53 6.84 8.47 -19.50
CA ASN A 53 7.28 7.08 -19.37
C ASN A 53 8.43 6.86 -18.36
N PHE A 54 9.37 7.80 -18.25
CA PHE A 54 10.46 7.69 -17.27
C PHE A 54 9.98 7.77 -15.82
N MET A 55 8.90 8.53 -15.54
CA MET A 55 8.26 8.58 -14.23
C MET A 55 7.59 7.24 -13.91
N LEU A 56 6.83 6.70 -14.86
CA LEU A 56 6.20 5.38 -14.72
C LEU A 56 7.23 4.26 -14.56
N LYS A 57 8.39 4.36 -15.26
CA LYS A 57 9.49 3.41 -15.08
C LYS A 57 10.01 3.44 -13.64
N LYS A 58 10.23 4.64 -13.10
CA LYS A 58 10.68 4.80 -11.71
C LYS A 58 9.67 4.24 -10.69
N VAL A 59 8.38 4.49 -10.91
CA VAL A 59 7.31 3.90 -10.07
C VAL A 59 7.40 2.37 -10.10
N LYS A 60 7.58 1.75 -11.27
CA LYS A 60 7.73 0.29 -11.38
C LYS A 60 8.94 -0.23 -10.61
N GLU A 61 10.10 0.46 -10.67
CA GLU A 61 11.29 0.12 -9.88
C GLU A 61 11.00 0.13 -8.38
N ILE A 62 10.29 1.17 -7.88
CA ILE A 62 9.89 1.27 -6.47
C ILE A 62 8.90 0.17 -6.10
N LEU A 63 7.94 -0.15 -6.95
CA LEU A 63 6.96 -1.20 -6.70
C LEU A 63 7.59 -2.59 -6.60
N VAL A 64 8.65 -2.87 -7.35
CA VAL A 64 9.41 -4.12 -7.21
C VAL A 64 9.99 -4.25 -5.80
N ILE A 65 10.52 -3.16 -5.25
CA ILE A 65 11.05 -3.13 -3.88
C ILE A 65 9.90 -3.29 -2.87
N ALA A 66 8.86 -2.48 -3.02
CA ALA A 66 7.70 -2.49 -2.14
C ALA A 66 7.02 -3.87 -2.09
N ASN A 67 6.80 -4.51 -3.25
CA ASN A 67 6.20 -5.84 -3.33
C ASN A 67 7.05 -6.89 -2.60
N ARG A 68 8.37 -6.85 -2.77
CA ARG A 68 9.28 -7.77 -2.08
C ARG A 68 9.25 -7.56 -0.57
N ASP A 69 9.30 -6.32 -0.10
CA ASP A 69 9.26 -5.99 1.33
C ASP A 69 7.90 -6.34 1.97
N LEU A 70 6.82 -6.28 1.19
CA LEU A 70 5.47 -6.66 1.60
C LEU A 70 5.21 -8.17 1.47
N GLY A 71 6.15 -8.93 0.87
CA GLY A 71 6.01 -10.37 0.68
C GLY A 71 5.06 -10.78 -0.46
N PHE A 72 4.75 -9.86 -1.39
CA PHE A 72 3.93 -10.18 -2.55
C PHE A 72 4.78 -10.92 -3.61
N PRO A 73 4.29 -12.05 -4.15
CA PRO A 73 4.87 -12.67 -5.34
C PRO A 73 4.87 -11.67 -6.51
N SER A 74 5.85 -11.80 -7.42
CA SER A 74 6.09 -10.85 -8.51
C SER A 74 4.85 -10.53 -9.36
N ASP A 75 3.91 -11.46 -9.46
CA ASP A 75 2.73 -11.38 -10.33
C ASP A 75 1.40 -11.28 -9.58
N SER A 76 1.45 -11.18 -8.24
CA SER A 76 0.23 -11.09 -7.44
C SER A 76 -0.32 -9.67 -7.42
N PHE A 77 -1.62 -9.54 -7.60
CA PHE A 77 -2.39 -8.31 -7.61
C PHE A 77 -1.94 -7.31 -8.69
N PRO A 78 -2.37 -7.52 -9.95
CA PRO A 78 -2.08 -6.60 -11.03
C PRO A 78 -2.62 -5.21 -10.69
N ILE A 79 -1.80 -4.19 -10.90
CA ILE A 79 -2.22 -2.80 -10.72
C ILE A 79 -3.07 -2.41 -11.92
N ARG A 80 -4.25 -1.83 -11.65
CA ARG A 80 -5.18 -1.40 -12.70
C ARG A 80 -4.57 -0.29 -13.55
N PRO A 81 -4.89 -0.22 -14.85
CA PRO A 81 -4.27 0.75 -15.77
C PRO A 81 -4.45 2.22 -15.38
N ASN A 82 -5.50 2.53 -14.62
CA ASN A 82 -5.83 3.89 -14.19
C ASN A 82 -5.40 4.18 -12.74
N ALA A 83 -4.43 3.43 -12.22
CA ALA A 83 -3.93 3.65 -10.87
C ALA A 83 -3.24 5.01 -10.72
N THR A 84 -3.41 5.60 -9.54
CA THR A 84 -2.71 6.81 -9.08
C THR A 84 -1.62 6.39 -8.12
N PHE A 85 -0.40 6.89 -8.35
CA PHE A 85 0.76 6.60 -7.52
C PHE A 85 1.19 7.86 -6.78
N LEU A 86 1.41 7.75 -5.47
CA LEU A 86 2.05 8.79 -4.70
C LEU A 86 3.36 8.26 -4.16
N LEU A 87 4.43 9.06 -4.27
CA LEU A 87 5.76 8.76 -3.74
C LEU A 87 6.14 9.83 -2.72
N PHE A 88 6.52 9.41 -1.52
CA PHE A 88 7.14 10.31 -0.54
C PHE A 88 8.64 10.35 -0.81
N ILE A 89 9.14 11.53 -1.13
CA ILE A 89 10.57 11.80 -1.38
C ILE A 89 11.12 12.52 -0.16
N SER A 90 12.07 11.89 0.52
CA SER A 90 12.75 12.46 1.67
C SER A 90 13.80 13.51 1.27
N ASN A 91 14.24 14.35 2.21
CA ASN A 91 15.23 15.42 1.96
C ASN A 91 16.59 14.88 1.50
N ASP A 92 16.94 13.65 1.85
CA ASP A 92 18.13 12.94 1.38
C ASP A 92 18.00 12.36 -0.04
N LYS A 93 16.96 12.79 -0.78
CA LYS A 93 16.68 12.42 -2.17
C LYS A 93 16.49 10.91 -2.35
N ARG A 94 15.69 10.30 -1.48
CA ARG A 94 15.28 8.89 -1.58
C ARG A 94 13.76 8.76 -1.55
N VAL A 95 13.26 7.73 -2.20
CA VAL A 95 11.85 7.35 -2.05
C VAL A 95 11.70 6.63 -0.71
N ALA A 96 11.08 7.29 0.26
CA ALA A 96 10.86 6.77 1.59
C ALA A 96 9.54 6.02 1.76
N GLY A 97 8.61 6.16 0.81
CA GLY A 97 7.35 5.42 0.82
C GLY A 97 6.54 5.63 -0.45
N CYS A 98 5.57 4.76 -0.67
CA CYS A 98 4.63 4.89 -1.78
C CYS A 98 3.25 4.38 -1.39
N VAL A 99 2.23 4.89 -2.10
CA VAL A 99 0.87 4.37 -2.08
C VAL A 99 0.35 4.26 -3.51
N VAL A 100 -0.43 3.23 -3.76
CA VAL A 100 -1.12 2.99 -5.04
C VAL A 100 -2.62 3.01 -4.78
N GLY A 101 -3.31 3.96 -5.39
CA GLY A 101 -4.76 4.10 -5.35
C GLY A 101 -5.40 3.67 -6.66
N GLU A 102 -6.51 2.96 -6.60
CA GLU A 102 -7.28 2.46 -7.73
C GLU A 102 -8.74 2.86 -7.61
N SER A 103 -9.39 3.15 -8.75
CA SER A 103 -10.85 3.35 -8.76
C SER A 103 -11.56 2.03 -8.56
N ILE A 104 -12.45 2.00 -7.59
CA ILE A 104 -13.34 0.89 -7.29
C ILE A 104 -14.78 1.39 -7.18
N THR A 105 -15.73 0.51 -7.19
CA THR A 105 -17.16 0.85 -7.07
C THR A 105 -17.78 0.31 -5.79
N SER A 106 -17.19 -0.75 -5.24
CA SER A 106 -17.70 -1.42 -4.04
C SER A 106 -16.60 -2.13 -3.27
N ALA A 107 -16.84 -2.35 -2.01
CA ALA A 107 -15.96 -3.07 -1.09
C ALA A 107 -16.80 -3.75 0.01
N CYS A 108 -16.18 -4.62 0.80
CA CYS A 108 -16.83 -5.36 1.87
C CYS A 108 -16.18 -5.02 3.22
N HIS A 109 -16.97 -5.01 4.28
CA HIS A 109 -16.44 -4.83 5.64
C HIS A 109 -15.70 -6.08 6.12
N VAL A 110 -14.53 -5.88 6.72
CA VAL A 110 -13.81 -6.94 7.45
C VAL A 110 -14.64 -7.36 8.66
N ILE A 111 -14.79 -8.66 8.85
CA ILE A 111 -15.41 -9.24 10.06
C ILE A 111 -14.28 -9.68 10.98
N LEU A 112 -14.26 -9.16 12.21
CA LEU A 112 -13.28 -9.55 13.22
C LEU A 112 -13.38 -11.06 13.53
N ASP A 113 -12.25 -11.70 13.61
CA ASP A 113 -12.00 -13.15 13.62
C ASP A 113 -12.61 -13.94 14.81
N THR A 114 -13.27 -13.28 15.76
CA THR A 114 -13.93 -13.96 16.88
C THR A 114 -15.08 -14.90 16.46
N ARG A 115 -15.52 -14.83 15.22
CA ARG A 115 -16.61 -15.66 14.69
C ARG A 115 -16.14 -16.75 13.71
N CYS A 116 -14.93 -16.67 13.17
CA CYS A 116 -14.38 -17.68 12.24
C CYS A 116 -13.69 -18.86 12.96
N SER A 117 -13.38 -18.76 14.25
CA SER A 117 -12.66 -19.79 15.02
C SER A 117 -13.55 -20.72 15.84
N VAL A 118 -14.89 -20.57 15.76
CA VAL A 118 -15.80 -21.43 16.54
C VAL A 118 -16.26 -22.59 15.66
N THR A 119 -15.54 -23.70 15.74
CA THR A 119 -16.07 -25.05 15.50
C THR A 119 -17.11 -25.32 16.59
N CYS A 120 -18.37 -25.06 16.36
CA CYS A 120 -19.45 -25.68 17.10
C CYS A 120 -20.81 -25.54 16.40
N GLU A 121 -21.58 -26.59 16.46
CA GLU A 121 -22.73 -27.03 15.73
C GLU A 121 -24.02 -26.16 15.75
N THR A 122 -23.97 -24.91 16.19
CA THR A 122 -25.18 -24.08 16.37
C THR A 122 -25.26 -22.82 15.51
N LYS A 123 -24.38 -22.62 14.50
CA LYS A 123 -24.31 -21.36 13.72
C LYS A 123 -24.31 -21.49 12.21
N GLU A 124 -25.02 -22.48 11.63
CA GLU A 124 -25.18 -22.59 10.17
C GLU A 124 -25.88 -21.38 9.51
N ILE A 125 -26.60 -20.57 10.25
CA ILE A 125 -27.39 -19.45 9.73
C ILE A 125 -26.54 -18.18 9.56
N GLU A 126 -25.48 -17.97 10.36
CA GLU A 126 -24.63 -16.78 10.26
C GLU A 126 -23.49 -16.91 9.22
N LEU A 127 -23.11 -18.12 8.82
CA LEU A 127 -22.05 -18.40 7.84
C LEU A 127 -22.43 -18.09 6.38
N LYS A 128 -23.72 -17.96 6.07
CA LYS A 128 -24.21 -17.68 4.70
C LYS A 128 -23.83 -16.28 4.18
N ASN A 129 -23.39 -15.37 5.06
CA ASN A 129 -23.10 -13.98 4.72
C ASN A 129 -21.61 -13.61 4.88
N VAL A 130 -20.71 -14.60 4.87
CA VAL A 130 -19.28 -14.36 5.04
C VAL A 130 -18.51 -14.82 3.80
N TRP A 131 -17.72 -13.93 3.23
CA TRP A 131 -16.84 -14.23 2.11
C TRP A 131 -15.38 -14.14 2.57
N LYS A 132 -14.50 -14.92 1.90
CA LYS A 132 -13.06 -14.79 2.07
C LYS A 132 -12.47 -13.93 0.96
N ILE A 133 -11.78 -12.86 1.33
CA ILE A 133 -10.93 -12.06 0.44
C ILE A 133 -9.50 -12.19 0.98
N GLY A 134 -8.67 -12.94 0.24
CA GLY A 134 -7.34 -13.32 0.74
C GLY A 134 -7.42 -14.06 2.07
N ASN A 135 -6.81 -13.52 3.11
CA ASN A 135 -6.82 -14.07 4.47
C ASN A 135 -7.94 -13.52 5.36
N TRP A 136 -8.87 -12.73 4.81
CA TRP A 136 -9.88 -12.00 5.57
C TRP A 136 -11.26 -12.60 5.44
N CYS A 137 -11.96 -12.69 6.56
CA CYS A 137 -13.40 -12.93 6.59
C CYS A 137 -14.10 -11.57 6.40
N CYS A 138 -14.95 -11.47 5.40
CA CYS A 138 -15.62 -10.23 5.03
C CYS A 138 -17.13 -10.46 4.94
N SER A 139 -17.90 -9.40 5.17
CA SER A 139 -19.33 -9.39 4.92
C SER A 139 -19.60 -9.69 3.44
N SER A 140 -20.63 -10.48 3.13
CA SER A 140 -21.11 -10.66 1.77
C SER A 140 -21.81 -9.42 1.22
N GLU A 141 -22.21 -8.49 2.10
CA GLU A 141 -22.84 -7.24 1.73
C GLU A 141 -21.79 -6.24 1.27
N ALA A 142 -21.80 -5.94 -0.03
CA ALA A 142 -20.95 -4.95 -0.61
C ALA A 142 -21.52 -3.54 -0.36
N VAL A 143 -20.66 -2.62 0.04
CA VAL A 143 -20.98 -1.20 0.23
C VAL A 143 -20.27 -0.36 -0.83
N PRO A 144 -20.82 0.82 -1.21
CA PRO A 144 -20.14 1.73 -2.13
C PRO A 144 -18.77 2.14 -1.59
N ALA A 145 -17.76 2.12 -2.47
CA ALA A 145 -16.42 2.59 -2.18
C ALA A 145 -15.81 3.22 -3.44
N ILE A 146 -14.95 4.20 -3.29
CA ILE A 146 -14.43 5.00 -4.39
C ILE A 146 -12.96 4.70 -4.67
N CYS A 147 -12.15 4.62 -3.61
CA CYS A 147 -10.71 4.46 -3.71
C CYS A 147 -10.26 3.17 -3.04
N GLY A 148 -9.66 2.29 -3.83
CA GLY A 148 -8.98 1.09 -3.37
C GLY A 148 -7.49 1.35 -3.19
N VAL A 149 -6.96 1.04 -2.00
CA VAL A 149 -5.53 1.10 -1.70
C VAL A 149 -4.92 -0.25 -2.05
N ASN A 150 -4.30 -0.34 -3.23
CA ASN A 150 -3.68 -1.57 -3.72
C ASN A 150 -2.36 -1.87 -3.01
N ARG A 151 -1.56 -0.83 -2.76
CA ARG A 151 -0.28 -0.91 -2.04
C ARG A 151 -0.10 0.30 -1.15
N ILE A 152 0.41 0.07 0.05
CA ILE A 152 1.00 1.11 0.88
C ILE A 152 2.29 0.56 1.48
N TRP A 153 3.38 1.27 1.25
CA TRP A 153 4.71 0.85 1.69
C TRP A 153 5.52 2.04 2.19
N VAL A 154 6.28 1.82 3.25
CA VAL A 154 7.26 2.78 3.79
C VAL A 154 8.54 2.01 4.07
N ALA A 155 9.67 2.53 3.58
CA ALA A 155 11.00 1.99 3.81
C ALA A 155 11.27 1.86 5.32
N LYS A 156 11.91 0.76 5.73
CA LYS A 156 12.06 0.36 7.14
C LYS A 156 12.63 1.49 8.01
N GLU A 157 13.64 2.19 7.54
CA GLU A 157 14.32 3.30 8.22
C GLU A 157 13.48 4.57 8.36
N HIS A 158 12.38 4.67 7.61
CA HIS A 158 11.46 5.80 7.60
C HIS A 158 10.09 5.50 8.26
N ARG A 159 9.89 4.28 8.76
CA ARG A 159 8.65 3.89 9.46
C ARG A 159 8.44 4.69 10.74
N ARG A 160 7.20 4.72 11.23
CA ARG A 160 6.76 5.41 12.47
C ARG A 160 6.93 6.94 12.44
N ARG A 161 7.16 7.53 11.26
CA ARG A 161 7.25 8.99 11.02
C ARG A 161 5.99 9.57 10.37
N LYS A 162 4.85 8.87 10.47
CA LYS A 162 3.55 9.27 9.87
C LYS A 162 3.56 9.39 8.33
N ILE A 163 4.57 8.86 7.63
CA ILE A 163 4.66 8.94 6.16
C ILE A 163 3.47 8.22 5.50
N ALA A 164 3.09 7.04 5.98
CA ALA A 164 1.92 6.33 5.47
C ALA A 164 0.64 7.15 5.61
N SER A 165 0.40 7.77 6.76
CA SER A 165 -0.79 8.63 6.98
C SER A 165 -0.80 9.84 6.04
N ARG A 166 0.34 10.52 5.87
CA ARG A 166 0.47 11.66 4.93
C ARG A 166 0.23 11.24 3.48
N LEU A 167 0.73 10.07 3.07
CA LEU A 167 0.46 9.50 1.74
C LEU A 167 -1.03 9.24 1.55
N MET A 168 -1.72 8.68 2.56
CA MET A 168 -3.16 8.43 2.51
C MET A 168 -3.96 9.73 2.47
N ASP A 169 -3.59 10.73 3.27
CA ASP A 169 -4.27 12.04 3.28
C ASP A 169 -4.14 12.73 1.91
N CYS A 170 -2.93 12.73 1.32
CA CYS A 170 -2.72 13.24 -0.03
C CYS A 170 -3.50 12.43 -1.08
N LEU A 171 -3.53 11.09 -0.96
CA LEU A 171 -4.31 10.25 -1.88
C LEU A 171 -5.79 10.64 -1.83
N ARG A 172 -6.40 10.76 -0.65
CA ARG A 172 -7.79 11.16 -0.50
C ARG A 172 -8.10 12.52 -1.10
N CYS A 173 -7.19 13.48 -0.93
CA CYS A 173 -7.37 14.85 -1.42
C CYS A 173 -7.19 15.00 -2.94
N HIS A 174 -6.40 14.12 -3.57
CA HIS A 174 -6.00 14.28 -4.98
C HIS A 174 -6.43 13.12 -5.89
N PHE A 175 -7.13 12.12 -5.34
CA PHE A 175 -7.58 10.96 -6.11
C PHE A 175 -8.64 11.29 -7.16
N LEU A 176 -9.60 12.12 -6.78
CA LEU A 176 -10.63 12.64 -7.68
C LEU A 176 -10.58 14.16 -7.71
N TYR A 177 -10.64 14.73 -8.90
CA TYR A 177 -10.66 16.18 -9.05
C TYR A 177 -11.90 16.79 -8.36
N GLY A 178 -11.68 17.78 -7.49
CA GLY A 178 -12.75 18.51 -6.79
C GLY A 178 -13.46 17.73 -5.69
N TYR A 179 -12.99 16.54 -5.32
CA TYR A 179 -13.59 15.72 -4.28
C TYR A 179 -12.57 15.12 -3.33
N VAL A 180 -12.80 15.22 -2.02
CA VAL A 180 -11.98 14.57 -1.00
C VAL A 180 -12.62 13.24 -0.62
N VAL A 181 -11.95 12.15 -0.96
CA VAL A 181 -12.44 10.79 -0.66
C VAL A 181 -12.60 10.61 0.84
N GLY A 182 -13.80 10.24 1.28
CA GLY A 182 -14.12 9.97 2.68
C GLY A 182 -13.37 8.74 3.20
N ILE A 183 -13.11 8.69 4.51
CA ILE A 183 -12.47 7.50 5.13
C ILE A 183 -13.32 6.24 4.92
N ARG A 184 -14.65 6.38 4.92
CA ARG A 184 -15.60 5.28 4.70
C ARG A 184 -15.72 4.83 3.24
N GLU A 185 -15.08 5.56 2.32
CA GLU A 185 -15.06 5.26 0.89
C GLU A 185 -13.71 4.68 0.43
N LEU A 186 -12.80 4.46 1.41
CA LEU A 186 -11.51 3.80 1.22
C LEU A 186 -11.62 2.31 1.51
N ALA A 187 -11.03 1.50 0.64
CA ALA A 187 -10.87 0.07 0.87
C ALA A 187 -9.43 -0.38 0.63
N PHE A 188 -9.01 -1.46 1.26
CA PHE A 188 -7.65 -2.00 1.15
C PHE A 188 -7.66 -3.36 0.44
N THR A 189 -6.62 -3.65 -0.35
CA THR A 189 -6.42 -4.98 -0.94
C THR A 189 -5.59 -5.82 0.01
N ASP A 190 -6.11 -6.96 0.43
CA ASP A 190 -5.45 -8.02 1.23
C ASP A 190 -4.28 -7.51 2.12
N PRO A 191 -4.57 -6.69 3.15
CA PRO A 191 -3.51 -6.07 3.94
C PRO A 191 -2.72 -7.12 4.73
N SER A 192 -1.39 -7.00 4.75
CA SER A 192 -0.51 -7.73 5.65
C SER A 192 -0.86 -7.44 7.13
N PRO A 193 -0.34 -8.20 8.11
CA PRO A 193 -0.58 -7.88 9.54
C PRO A 193 -0.28 -6.42 9.90
N ASP A 194 0.88 -5.89 9.50
CA ASP A 194 1.23 -4.47 9.70
C ASP A 194 0.27 -3.53 8.95
N GLY A 195 -0.15 -3.94 7.74
CA GLY A 195 -1.12 -3.20 6.93
C GLY A 195 -2.50 -3.13 7.57
N ARG A 196 -2.92 -4.20 8.26
CA ARG A 196 -4.16 -4.23 9.07
C ARG A 196 -4.11 -3.23 10.21
N GLU A 197 -3.05 -3.30 11.02
CA GLU A 197 -2.87 -2.35 12.13
C GLU A 197 -2.90 -0.91 11.63
N PHE A 198 -2.24 -0.65 10.50
CA PHE A 198 -2.28 0.66 9.87
C PHE A 198 -3.69 1.04 9.40
N ALA A 199 -4.38 0.14 8.69
CA ALA A 199 -5.74 0.39 8.17
C ALA A 199 -6.71 0.68 9.32
N ALA A 200 -6.70 -0.13 10.38
CA ALA A 200 -7.53 0.07 11.56
C ALA A 200 -7.21 1.41 12.25
N ALA A 201 -5.93 1.71 12.48
CA ALA A 201 -5.52 2.98 13.09
C ALA A 201 -5.86 4.21 12.23
N TYR A 202 -5.74 4.12 10.90
CA TYR A 202 -6.03 5.21 9.98
C TYR A 202 -7.53 5.45 9.82
N THR A 203 -8.33 4.38 9.73
CA THR A 203 -9.80 4.48 9.57
C THR A 203 -10.52 4.69 10.90
N GLY A 204 -9.86 4.44 12.03
CA GLY A 204 -10.45 4.50 13.38
C GLY A 204 -11.39 3.33 13.68
N THR A 205 -11.31 2.24 12.91
CA THR A 205 -12.15 1.05 13.11
C THR A 205 -11.44 -0.22 12.63
N ASP A 206 -11.63 -1.32 13.36
CA ASP A 206 -11.17 -2.64 12.93
C ASP A 206 -12.05 -3.24 11.82
N ASN A 207 -13.25 -2.68 11.61
CA ASN A 207 -14.21 -3.08 10.58
C ASN A 207 -14.04 -2.23 9.31
N PHE A 208 -12.81 -2.00 8.88
CA PHE A 208 -12.50 -1.27 7.67
C PHE A 208 -12.92 -2.03 6.39
N LEU A 209 -12.91 -1.35 5.25
CA LEU A 209 -13.30 -1.94 3.98
C LEU A 209 -12.12 -2.63 3.28
N VAL A 210 -12.41 -3.78 2.67
CA VAL A 210 -11.49 -4.51 1.77
C VAL A 210 -12.17 -4.77 0.43
N TYR A 211 -11.35 -4.85 -0.64
CA TYR A 211 -11.80 -5.11 -2.00
C TYR A 211 -10.89 -6.13 -2.70
N LYS A 212 -11.36 -6.67 -3.83
CA LYS A 212 -10.65 -7.66 -4.66
C LYS A 212 -10.35 -7.11 -6.04
#